data_f791b77f01bc2ba7dab981bca59851dc
#
_entry.id   f791b77f01bc2ba7dab981bca59851dc
#
_cell.length_a   1.000
_cell.length_b   1.000
_cell.length_c   1.000
_cell.angle_alpha   90.00
_cell.angle_beta   90.00
_cell.angle_gamma   90.00
#
_symmetry.space_group_name_H-M   'P 1'
#
loop_
_entity.id
_entity.type
_entity.pdbx_description
1 polymer ?
#
loop_
_entity_poly.entity_id
_entity_poly.type
_entity_poly.pdbx_seq_one_letter_code
_entity_poly.pdbx_strand_id
1 'polypeptide(L)' 'MVDDGPLRIAVESAWSVYRTRHRDVDAADARRCLLERHLQRRWEARDGDAEELTGFGIGYLEQLSSDEW' A
#
# COMPACT_ATOMS: atom_id res chain seq x y z
N MET A 1 -15.06 0.99 -18.09
CA MET A 1 -13.67 1.09 -17.66
C MET A 1 -13.59 1.44 -16.19
N VAL A 2 -12.83 0.70 -15.47
CA VAL A 2 -12.69 0.92 -14.03
C VAL A 2 -11.73 2.07 -13.78
N ASP A 3 -12.18 3.03 -12.99
CA ASP A 3 -11.37 4.18 -12.67
C ASP A 3 -10.71 4.00 -11.31
N ASP A 4 -9.70 3.16 -11.28
CA ASP A 4 -8.95 2.93 -10.06
C ASP A 4 -7.53 3.49 -10.15
N GLY A 5 -7.33 4.46 -11.06
CA GLY A 5 -6.04 5.09 -11.24
C GLY A 5 -5.43 5.64 -9.95
N PRO A 6 -6.18 6.44 -9.18
CA PRO A 6 -5.64 6.98 -7.93
C PRO A 6 -5.29 5.89 -6.92
N LEU A 7 -6.11 4.85 -6.86
CA LEU A 7 -5.84 3.72 -5.97
C LEU A 7 -4.56 3.01 -6.37
N ARG A 8 -4.41 2.74 -7.66
CA ARG A 8 -3.22 2.07 -8.17
C ARG A 8 -1.97 2.90 -7.90
N ILE A 9 -2.04 4.20 -8.12
CA ILE A 9 -0.91 5.09 -7.87
C ILE A 9 -0.52 5.02 -6.41
N ALA A 10 -1.50 5.05 -5.51
CA ALA A 10 -1.24 4.99 -4.08
C ALA A 10 -0.56 3.67 -3.70
N VAL A 11 -1.05 2.56 -4.24
CA VAL A 11 -0.48 1.24 -3.96
C VAL A 11 0.97 1.20 -4.41
N GLU A 12 1.22 1.61 -5.65
CA GLU A 12 2.57 1.53 -6.19
C GLU A 12 3.52 2.49 -5.50
N SER A 13 3.05 3.67 -5.16
CA SER A 13 3.88 4.64 -4.45
C SER A 13 4.26 4.13 -3.07
N ALA A 14 3.28 3.62 -2.33
CA ALA A 14 3.53 3.09 -0.99
C ALA A 14 4.48 1.89 -1.05
N TRP A 15 4.26 1.00 -2.03
CA TRP A 15 5.10 -0.18 -2.19
C TRP A 15 6.52 0.20 -2.53
N SER A 16 6.68 1.18 -3.42
CA SER A 16 8.00 1.65 -3.82
C SER A 16 8.78 2.21 -2.65
N VAL A 17 8.13 3.05 -1.84
CA VAL A 17 8.76 3.62 -0.65
C VAL A 17 9.17 2.52 0.32
N TYR A 18 8.27 1.57 0.53
CA TYR A 18 8.54 0.46 1.46
C TYR A 18 9.73 -0.35 1.00
N ARG A 19 9.80 -0.67 -0.29
CA ARG A 19 10.93 -1.45 -0.83
C ARG A 19 12.25 -0.69 -0.76
N THR A 20 12.19 0.62 -0.85
CA THR A 20 13.39 1.43 -0.70
C THR A 20 13.97 1.29 0.69
N ARG A 21 13.11 1.16 1.69
CA ARG A 21 13.52 0.99 3.09
C ARG A 21 13.85 -0.46 3.42
N HIS A 22 13.22 -1.40 2.73
CA HIS A 22 13.37 -2.84 3.00
C HIS A 22 13.78 -3.54 1.72
N ARG A 23 15.06 -3.48 1.40
CA ARG A 23 15.57 -3.97 0.12
C ARG A 23 15.48 -5.48 -0.04
N ASP A 24 15.28 -6.19 1.04
CA ASP A 24 15.12 -7.63 1.00
C ASP A 24 13.72 -8.07 0.59
N VAL A 25 12.82 -7.10 0.38
CA VAL A 25 11.45 -7.40 -0.01
C VAL A 25 11.34 -7.43 -1.54
N ASP A 26 10.81 -8.53 -2.08
CA ASP A 26 10.61 -8.69 -3.51
C ASP A 26 9.42 -7.89 -4.01
N ALA A 27 9.46 -7.55 -5.29
CA ALA A 27 8.34 -6.85 -5.91
C ALA A 27 7.06 -7.68 -5.90
N ALA A 28 7.21 -9.00 -5.87
CA ALA A 28 6.06 -9.93 -5.86
C ALA A 28 5.77 -10.47 -4.47
N ASP A 29 6.24 -9.80 -3.43
CA ASP A 29 5.99 -10.23 -2.06
C ASP A 29 4.50 -10.20 -1.75
N ALA A 30 4.03 -11.17 -0.95
CA ALA A 30 2.62 -11.28 -0.60
C ALA A 30 2.10 -10.05 0.12
N ARG A 31 2.97 -9.29 0.76
CA ARG A 31 2.58 -8.05 1.42
C ARG A 31 1.96 -7.06 0.45
N ARG A 32 2.35 -7.13 -0.81
CA ARG A 32 1.77 -6.24 -1.80
C ARG A 32 0.28 -6.52 -1.99
N CYS A 33 -0.11 -7.78 -1.99
CA CYS A 33 -1.53 -8.14 -2.07
C CYS A 33 -2.30 -7.62 -0.87
N LEU A 34 -1.70 -7.75 0.32
CA LEU A 34 -2.33 -7.24 1.53
C LEU A 34 -2.48 -5.73 1.47
N LEU A 35 -1.46 -5.06 0.96
CA LEU A 35 -1.50 -3.61 0.80
C LEU A 35 -2.63 -3.20 -0.15
N GLU A 36 -2.73 -3.88 -1.30
CA GLU A 36 -3.77 -3.56 -2.26
C GLU A 36 -5.15 -3.70 -1.65
N ARG A 37 -5.38 -4.79 -0.91
CA ARG A 37 -6.67 -5.02 -0.29
C ARG A 37 -6.98 -3.97 0.77
N HIS A 38 -5.98 -3.62 1.55
CA HIS A 38 -6.15 -2.62 2.60
C HIS A 38 -6.53 -1.25 2.01
N LEU A 39 -5.80 -0.82 0.99
CA LEU A 39 -6.06 0.47 0.38
C LEU A 39 -7.35 0.46 -0.42
N GLN A 40 -7.68 -0.67 -1.04
CA GLN A 40 -8.94 -0.76 -1.78
C GLN A 40 -10.13 -0.56 -0.86
N ARG A 41 -10.09 -1.14 0.33
CA ARG A 41 -11.17 -0.97 1.29
C ARG A 41 -11.33 0.49 1.68
N ARG A 42 -10.20 1.17 1.91
CA ARG A 42 -10.25 2.58 2.26
C ARG A 42 -10.75 3.42 1.11
N TRP A 43 -10.35 3.06 -0.09
CA TRP A 43 -10.80 3.76 -1.28
C TRP A 43 -12.30 3.63 -1.47
N GLU A 44 -12.83 2.44 -1.27
CA GLU A 44 -14.26 2.19 -1.38
C GLU A 44 -15.06 2.92 -0.29
N ALA A 45 -14.46 3.02 0.88
CA ALA A 45 -15.08 3.77 1.97
C ALA A 45 -14.88 5.27 1.83
N ARG A 46 -14.17 5.71 0.81
CA ARG A 46 -13.85 7.11 0.55
C ARG A 46 -13.15 7.74 1.75
N ASP A 47 -12.20 7.01 2.28
CA ASP A 47 -11.49 7.35 3.50
C ASP A 47 -10.21 8.12 3.23
N GLY A 48 -10.21 8.95 2.16
CA GLY A 48 -9.07 9.78 1.82
C GLY A 48 -8.81 9.77 0.33
N ASP A 49 -7.92 10.66 -0.11
CA ASP A 49 -7.53 10.73 -1.51
C ASP A 49 -6.27 9.88 -1.75
N ALA A 50 -5.74 9.92 -2.98
CA ALA A 50 -4.59 9.10 -3.34
C ALA A 50 -3.38 9.37 -2.46
N GLU A 51 -3.17 10.63 -2.11
CA GLU A 51 -2.04 11.02 -1.29
C GLU A 51 -2.16 10.45 0.12
N GLU A 52 -3.33 10.55 0.69
CA GLU A 52 -3.59 9.99 2.01
C GLU A 52 -3.48 8.47 2.00
N LEU A 53 -3.99 7.84 0.95
CA LEU A 53 -3.91 6.39 0.82
C LEU A 53 -2.46 5.94 0.78
N THR A 54 -1.60 6.70 0.10
CA THR A 54 -0.18 6.38 0.05
C THR A 54 0.41 6.36 1.47
N GLY A 55 0.07 7.37 2.26
CA GLY A 55 0.53 7.43 3.65
C GLY A 55 0.01 6.28 4.49
N PHE A 56 -1.28 5.96 4.34
CA PHE A 56 -1.88 4.82 5.05
C PHE A 56 -1.19 3.52 4.65
N GLY A 57 -0.88 3.38 3.35
CA GLY A 57 -0.23 2.17 2.85
C GLY A 57 1.15 1.98 3.44
N ILE A 58 1.93 3.05 3.49
CA ILE A 58 3.26 2.98 4.06
C ILE A 58 3.19 2.58 5.54
N GLY A 59 2.29 3.20 6.29
CA GLY A 59 2.11 2.88 7.70
C GLY A 59 1.68 1.43 7.91
N TYR A 60 0.77 0.96 7.05
CA TYR A 60 0.29 -0.41 7.12
C TYR A 60 1.43 -1.41 6.90
N LEU A 61 2.26 -1.15 5.88
CA LEU A 61 3.38 -2.04 5.58
C LEU A 61 4.40 -2.05 6.71
N GLU A 62 4.67 -0.91 7.30
CA GLU A 62 5.60 -0.82 8.41
C GLU A 62 5.06 -1.59 9.63
N GLN A 63 3.75 -1.54 9.82
CA GLN A 63 3.13 -2.27 10.92
C GLN A 63 3.24 -3.78 10.69
N LEU A 64 3.06 -4.24 9.48
CA LEU A 64 3.24 -5.66 9.15
C LEU A 64 4.66 -6.10 9.47
N SER A 65 5.61 -5.26 9.13
CA SER A 65 7.01 -5.54 9.38
C SER A 65 7.30 -5.64 10.87
N SER A 66 6.68 -4.77 11.66
CA SER A 66 6.83 -4.79 13.12
C SER A 66 6.24 -6.04 13.75
N ASP A 67 5.16 -6.54 13.17
CA ASP A 67 4.44 -7.68 13.72
C ASP A 67 5.13 -9.00 13.44
N GLU A 68 6.19 -8.98 12.66
CA GLU A 68 6.91 -10.20 12.32
C GLU A 68 7.78 -10.71 13.46
N TRP A 69 7.74 -10.11 14.57
CA TRP A 69 8.44 -10.56 15.74
C TRP A 69 7.53 -11.40 16.61
#